data_8b9be0d0695218bcdd28cf4662c0afe3
#
_entry.id   8b9be0d0695218bcdd28cf4662c0afe3
#
_cell.length_a   1.000
_cell.length_b   1.000
_cell.length_c   1.000
_cell.angle_alpha   90.00
_cell.angle_beta   90.00
_cell.angle_gamma   90.00
#
_symmetry.space_group_name_H-M   'P 1'
#
loop_
_entity.id
_entity.type
_entity.pdbx_description
1 polymer ?
#
loop_
_entity_poly.entity_id
_entity_poly.type
_entity_poly.pdbx_seq_one_letter_code
_entity_poly.pdbx_strand_id
1 'polypeptide(L)'
;DDLSSFSIEKKEVRPVWITISIPKNTEKGAYNAKVLITSPTTKQQELNISLDVIDMTLPEPAKWTFHLDQWQHPSAVARVNKVSVWSDEHFKALKPQMQMLANLGQKVITTTLNKDPWHVQTFDPYEDMIIWTKEKDGSWSYDYTVFDKWVSFMMDLGIKKMINCYSIVPWNNEIHYKDAATGKFVDVVAKPGTDEFTKIW
;
A
#
# COMPACT_ATOMS: atom_id res chain seq x y z
N ASP A 1 4.02 -6.20 14.62
CA ASP A 1 4.31 -7.52 15.22
C ASP A 1 3.68 -7.55 16.61
N ASP A 2 2.82 -8.53 16.85
CA ASP A 2 2.22 -8.80 18.16
C ASP A 2 3.25 -9.58 19.00
N LEU A 3 4.13 -8.85 19.66
CA LEU A 3 5.16 -9.44 20.52
C LEU A 3 4.65 -9.53 21.96
N SER A 4 4.78 -10.70 22.56
CA SER A 4 4.47 -10.89 23.98
C SER A 4 5.57 -10.35 24.90
N SER A 5 6.79 -10.23 24.37
CA SER A 5 7.95 -9.68 25.07
C SER A 5 9.02 -9.21 24.07
N PHE A 6 9.88 -8.29 24.50
CA PHE A 6 11.00 -7.79 23.71
C PHE A 6 12.13 -7.32 24.64
N SER A 7 13.34 -7.25 24.09
CA SER A 7 14.50 -6.70 24.80
C SER A 7 14.74 -5.24 24.44
N ILE A 8 15.18 -4.47 25.42
CA ILE A 8 15.60 -3.07 25.25
C ILE A 8 17.07 -3.00 25.66
N GLU A 9 17.92 -2.56 24.73
CA GLU A 9 19.35 -2.37 25.00
C GLU A 9 19.59 -1.16 25.91
N LYS A 10 20.76 -1.14 26.54
CA LYS A 10 21.15 -0.03 27.43
C LYS A 10 21.13 1.30 26.66
N LYS A 11 20.45 2.31 27.21
CA LYS A 11 20.25 3.65 26.63
C LYS A 11 19.28 3.71 25.45
N GLU A 12 18.53 2.64 25.18
CA GLU A 12 17.45 2.67 24.19
C GLU A 12 16.09 2.94 24.82
N VAL A 13 15.17 3.43 24.01
CA VAL A 13 13.75 3.61 24.34
C VAL A 13 12.93 2.88 23.28
N ARG A 14 11.93 2.13 23.71
CA ARG A 14 10.98 1.43 22.81
C ARG A 14 9.56 1.92 23.08
N PRO A 15 8.93 2.62 22.15
CA PRO A 15 7.52 2.95 22.26
C PRO A 15 6.66 1.69 22.07
N VAL A 16 5.60 1.59 22.86
CA VAL A 16 4.59 0.54 22.74
C VAL A 16 3.28 1.18 22.32
N TRP A 17 2.74 0.75 21.18
CA TRP A 17 1.44 1.19 20.72
C TRP A 17 0.35 0.28 21.27
N ILE A 18 -0.68 0.84 21.88
CA ILE A 18 -1.80 0.10 22.45
C ILE A 18 -3.07 0.49 21.66
N THR A 19 -3.74 -0.50 21.10
CA THR A 19 -5.03 -0.31 20.42
C THR A 19 -6.15 -0.90 21.26
N ILE A 20 -7.19 -0.10 21.50
CA ILE A 20 -8.40 -0.53 22.20
C ILE A 20 -9.52 -0.62 21.18
N SER A 21 -10.03 -1.83 20.94
CA SER A 21 -11.19 -2.06 20.09
C SER A 21 -12.46 -1.97 20.91
N ILE A 22 -13.39 -1.09 20.51
CA ILE A 22 -14.69 -0.92 21.14
C ILE A 22 -15.75 -1.59 20.27
N PRO A 23 -16.35 -2.71 20.69
CA PRO A 23 -17.46 -3.33 19.97
C PRO A 23 -18.66 -2.38 19.82
N LYS A 24 -19.40 -2.51 18.72
CA LYS A 24 -20.56 -1.63 18.43
C LYS A 24 -21.66 -1.63 19.47
N ASN A 25 -21.80 -2.75 20.19
CA ASN A 25 -22.81 -2.94 21.23
C ASN A 25 -22.29 -2.64 22.64
N THR A 26 -21.14 -1.99 22.77
CA THR A 26 -20.61 -1.57 24.07
C THR A 26 -21.50 -0.49 24.66
N GLU A 27 -21.95 -0.70 25.88
CA GLU A 27 -22.78 0.30 26.60
C GLU A 27 -21.97 1.57 26.87
N LYS A 28 -22.64 2.72 26.84
CA LYS A 28 -22.01 3.99 27.23
C LYS A 28 -21.61 3.96 28.70
N GLY A 29 -20.49 4.54 29.02
CA GLY A 29 -19.99 4.61 30.40
C GLY A 29 -18.48 4.66 30.50
N ALA A 30 -18.02 4.76 31.72
CA ALA A 30 -16.60 4.77 32.04
C ALA A 30 -16.07 3.34 32.25
N TYR A 31 -14.99 3.02 31.54
CA TYR A 31 -14.29 1.74 31.62
C TYR A 31 -12.87 1.97 32.10
N ASN A 32 -12.36 1.09 32.94
CA ASN A 32 -11.00 1.16 33.44
C ASN A 32 -10.26 -0.13 33.11
N ALA A 33 -9.02 0.02 32.66
CA ALA A 33 -8.12 -1.08 32.39
C ALA A 33 -6.72 -0.77 32.94
N LYS A 34 -5.86 -1.78 32.97
CA LYS A 34 -4.49 -1.64 33.42
C LYS A 34 -3.53 -2.26 32.42
N VAL A 35 -2.43 -1.60 32.19
CA VAL A 35 -1.27 -2.17 31.48
C VAL A 35 -0.20 -2.47 32.52
N LEU A 36 0.22 -3.72 32.57
CA LEU A 36 1.28 -4.18 33.47
C LEU A 36 2.58 -4.32 32.68
N ILE A 37 3.60 -3.61 33.12
CA ILE A 37 4.95 -3.69 32.56
C ILE A 37 5.80 -4.50 33.51
N THR A 38 6.26 -5.65 33.08
CA THR A 38 7.07 -6.57 33.85
C THR A 38 8.46 -6.74 33.25
N SER A 39 9.46 -6.87 34.08
CA SER A 39 10.84 -7.14 33.68
C SER A 39 11.49 -8.03 34.73
N PRO A 40 12.42 -8.92 34.35
CA PRO A 40 13.16 -9.74 35.30
C PRO A 40 13.99 -8.93 36.31
N THR A 41 14.37 -7.71 35.96
CA THR A 41 15.34 -6.89 36.71
C THR A 41 14.74 -5.69 37.41
N THR A 42 13.46 -5.36 37.13
CA THR A 42 12.81 -4.19 37.71
C THR A 42 11.49 -4.54 38.39
N LYS A 43 11.07 -3.72 39.33
CA LYS A 43 9.74 -3.84 39.94
C LYS A 43 8.69 -3.64 38.87
N GLN A 44 7.63 -4.47 38.86
CA GLN A 44 6.47 -4.30 38.02
C GLN A 44 5.91 -2.88 38.12
N GLN A 45 5.61 -2.30 36.97
CA GLN A 45 4.93 -1.01 36.85
C GLN A 45 3.51 -1.23 36.34
N GLU A 46 2.62 -0.37 36.78
CA GLU A 46 1.21 -0.38 36.40
C GLU A 46 0.84 0.97 35.82
N LEU A 47 0.23 0.97 34.61
CA LEU A 47 -0.35 2.14 33.99
C LEU A 47 -1.87 1.96 33.93
N ASN A 48 -2.61 2.92 34.47
CA ASN A 48 -4.06 2.91 34.41
C ASN A 48 -4.53 3.56 33.10
N ILE A 49 -5.53 2.93 32.47
CA ILE A 49 -6.24 3.46 31.32
C ILE A 49 -7.68 3.72 31.75
N SER A 50 -8.16 4.95 31.54
CA SER A 50 -9.57 5.29 31.65
C SER A 50 -10.12 5.56 30.25
N LEU A 51 -11.26 4.95 29.93
CA LEU A 51 -11.93 5.06 28.64
C LEU A 51 -13.40 5.42 28.88
N ASP A 52 -13.83 6.54 28.32
CA ASP A 52 -15.25 6.92 28.32
C ASP A 52 -15.88 6.54 26.98
N VAL A 53 -16.79 5.57 27.00
CA VAL A 53 -17.59 5.19 25.83
C VAL A 53 -18.80 6.13 25.77
N ILE A 54 -18.86 6.93 24.70
CA ILE A 54 -19.94 7.88 24.48
C ILE A 54 -21.08 7.23 23.70
N ASP A 55 -22.28 7.81 23.78
CA ASP A 55 -23.48 7.34 23.08
C ASP A 55 -23.45 7.75 21.59
N MET A 56 -22.45 7.25 20.88
CA MET A 56 -22.27 7.52 19.47
C MET A 56 -21.59 6.35 18.78
N THR A 57 -22.15 5.88 17.68
CA THR A 57 -21.54 4.85 16.83
C THR A 57 -21.07 5.47 15.53
N LEU A 58 -19.80 5.30 15.20
CA LEU A 58 -19.25 5.72 13.92
C LEU A 58 -19.86 4.93 12.77
N PRO A 59 -20.15 5.57 11.63
CA PRO A 59 -20.57 4.85 10.42
C PRO A 59 -19.49 3.85 9.98
N GLU A 60 -19.90 2.88 9.16
CA GLU A 60 -18.91 1.99 8.52
C GLU A 60 -17.91 2.81 7.68
N PRO A 61 -16.63 2.43 7.64
CA PRO A 61 -15.59 3.17 6.91
C PRO A 61 -15.93 3.45 5.44
N ALA A 62 -16.61 2.51 4.77
CA ALA A 62 -17.08 2.70 3.41
C ALA A 62 -18.06 3.88 3.24
N LYS A 63 -18.77 4.27 4.31
CA LYS A 63 -19.73 5.38 4.33
C LYS A 63 -19.12 6.72 4.75
N TRP A 64 -17.83 6.74 5.13
CA TRP A 64 -17.18 7.98 5.52
C TRP A 64 -17.05 8.92 4.34
N THR A 65 -17.39 10.19 4.55
CA THR A 65 -17.28 11.25 3.53
C THR A 65 -15.85 11.76 3.39
N PHE A 66 -15.03 11.56 4.41
CA PHE A 66 -13.62 11.90 4.37
C PHE A 66 -12.90 11.18 3.21
N HIS A 67 -12.15 11.94 2.41
CA HIS A 67 -11.38 11.40 1.30
C HIS A 67 -9.99 11.00 1.80
N LEU A 68 -9.80 9.70 2.02
CA LEU A 68 -8.51 9.13 2.37
C LEU A 68 -7.84 8.57 1.11
N ASP A 69 -6.66 9.08 0.81
CA ASP A 69 -5.79 8.60 -0.26
C ASP A 69 -4.38 8.36 0.30
N GLN A 70 -4.15 7.16 0.78
CA GLN A 70 -2.81 6.68 1.14
C GLN A 70 -2.27 5.84 -0.01
N TRP A 71 -1.13 6.22 -0.55
CA TRP A 71 -0.52 5.53 -1.66
C TRP A 71 -0.06 4.13 -1.24
N GLN A 72 -0.39 3.15 -2.07
CA GLN A 72 0.02 1.78 -1.85
C GLN A 72 1.32 1.50 -2.61
N HIS A 73 2.27 0.85 -1.95
CA HIS A 73 3.56 0.44 -2.51
C HIS A 73 3.72 -1.09 -2.45
N PRO A 74 3.14 -1.84 -3.41
CA PRO A 74 3.12 -3.30 -3.38
C PRO A 74 4.51 -3.94 -3.38
N SER A 75 5.47 -3.38 -4.13
CA SER A 75 6.82 -3.94 -4.27
C SER A 75 7.56 -4.10 -2.94
N ALA A 76 7.38 -3.15 -2.02
CA ALA A 76 7.97 -3.23 -0.69
C ALA A 76 7.46 -4.45 0.10
N VAL A 77 6.17 -4.80 -0.04
CA VAL A 77 5.58 -5.98 0.59
C VAL A 77 6.18 -7.27 0.04
N ALA A 78 6.42 -7.33 -1.27
CA ALA A 78 7.06 -8.48 -1.91
C ALA A 78 8.47 -8.71 -1.35
N ARG A 79 9.29 -7.66 -1.26
CA ARG A 79 10.64 -7.73 -0.72
C ARG A 79 10.66 -8.21 0.74
N VAL A 80 9.83 -7.61 1.60
CA VAL A 80 9.78 -7.95 3.03
C VAL A 80 9.36 -9.41 3.23
N ASN A 81 8.43 -9.91 2.45
CA ASN A 81 7.95 -11.28 2.52
C ASN A 81 8.77 -12.27 1.67
N LYS A 82 9.80 -11.78 0.94
CA LYS A 82 10.68 -12.59 0.08
C LYS A 82 9.90 -13.40 -0.97
N VAL A 83 8.92 -12.79 -1.58
CA VAL A 83 8.09 -13.38 -2.65
C VAL A 83 8.25 -12.62 -3.95
N SER A 84 7.98 -13.27 -5.07
CA SER A 84 8.01 -12.61 -6.39
C SER A 84 6.87 -11.60 -6.52
N VAL A 85 7.17 -10.42 -7.05
CA VAL A 85 6.17 -9.38 -7.29
C VAL A 85 5.06 -9.94 -8.22
N TRP A 86 3.81 -9.63 -7.89
CA TRP A 86 2.60 -10.03 -8.61
C TRP A 86 2.27 -11.54 -8.61
N SER A 87 3.06 -12.37 -7.88
CA SER A 87 2.71 -13.78 -7.64
C SER A 87 1.47 -13.92 -6.73
N ASP A 88 0.90 -15.11 -6.66
CA ASP A 88 -0.23 -15.38 -5.75
C ASP A 88 0.18 -15.26 -4.28
N GLU A 89 1.43 -15.64 -3.95
CA GLU A 89 2.01 -15.45 -2.63
C GLU A 89 2.13 -13.98 -2.27
N HIS A 90 2.46 -13.12 -3.24
CA HIS A 90 2.51 -11.67 -3.04
C HIS A 90 1.11 -11.11 -2.73
N PHE A 91 0.08 -11.47 -3.49
CA PHE A 91 -1.30 -11.04 -3.21
C PHE A 91 -1.79 -11.54 -1.85
N LYS A 92 -1.39 -12.75 -1.45
CA LYS A 92 -1.66 -13.27 -0.11
C LYS A 92 -1.00 -12.44 0.99
N ALA A 93 0.26 -12.03 0.79
CA ALA A 93 0.99 -11.17 1.73
C ALA A 93 0.44 -9.73 1.79
N LEU A 94 -0.07 -9.20 0.67
CA LEU A 94 -0.68 -7.87 0.58
C LEU A 94 -2.02 -7.79 1.32
N LYS A 95 -2.80 -8.88 1.34
CA LYS A 95 -4.18 -8.87 1.81
C LYS A 95 -4.37 -8.27 3.22
N PRO A 96 -3.60 -8.63 4.26
CA PRO A 96 -3.79 -8.07 5.59
C PRO A 96 -3.61 -6.56 5.63
N GLN A 97 -2.58 -6.03 4.95
CA GLN A 97 -2.27 -4.60 4.94
C GLN A 97 -3.30 -3.81 4.14
N MET A 98 -3.70 -4.30 2.97
CA MET A 98 -4.71 -3.63 2.15
C MET A 98 -6.10 -3.68 2.81
N GLN A 99 -6.40 -4.76 3.54
CA GLN A 99 -7.61 -4.82 4.36
C GLN A 99 -7.59 -3.78 5.49
N MET A 100 -6.44 -3.53 6.12
CA MET A 100 -6.30 -2.46 7.10
C MET A 100 -6.61 -1.09 6.48
N LEU A 101 -6.11 -0.80 5.28
CA LEU A 101 -6.42 0.44 4.56
C LEU A 101 -7.93 0.55 4.25
N ALA A 102 -8.55 -0.52 3.79
CA ALA A 102 -9.99 -0.55 3.57
C ALA A 102 -10.78 -0.25 4.85
N ASN A 103 -10.38 -0.83 5.98
CA ASN A 103 -10.98 -0.61 7.29
C ASN A 103 -10.75 0.81 7.83
N LEU A 104 -9.72 1.51 7.35
CA LEU A 104 -9.48 2.94 7.63
C LEU A 104 -10.25 3.87 6.70
N GLY A 105 -11.03 3.34 5.77
CA GLY A 105 -11.84 4.13 4.85
C GLY A 105 -11.08 4.65 3.63
N GLN A 106 -10.00 3.98 3.22
CA GLN A 106 -9.29 4.26 1.96
C GLN A 106 -10.26 4.34 0.78
N LYS A 107 -10.09 5.36 -0.07
CA LYS A 107 -10.98 5.61 -1.21
C LYS A 107 -10.33 5.35 -2.56
N VAL A 108 -9.02 5.34 -2.62
CA VAL A 108 -8.24 5.40 -3.86
C VAL A 108 -7.37 4.17 -4.00
N ILE A 109 -7.35 3.60 -5.20
CA ILE A 109 -6.41 2.56 -5.61
C ILE A 109 -5.27 3.25 -6.36
N THR A 110 -4.04 3.13 -5.85
CA THR A 110 -2.85 3.60 -6.53
C THR A 110 -2.41 2.57 -7.55
N THR A 111 -2.25 2.98 -8.80
CA THR A 111 -1.73 2.12 -9.89
C THR A 111 -0.55 2.78 -10.59
N THR A 112 0.31 1.98 -11.19
CA THR A 112 1.42 2.44 -12.03
C THR A 112 1.19 1.98 -13.46
N LEU A 113 1.04 2.95 -14.37
CA LEU A 113 0.88 2.69 -15.81
C LEU A 113 2.20 2.20 -16.43
N ASN A 114 3.30 2.65 -15.85
CA ASN A 114 4.64 2.33 -16.27
C ASN A 114 5.56 2.23 -15.05
N LYS A 115 6.72 1.59 -15.19
CA LYS A 115 7.66 1.36 -14.11
C LYS A 115 8.12 2.66 -13.47
N ASP A 116 8.15 2.65 -12.15
CA ASP A 116 8.74 3.67 -11.28
C ASP A 116 8.47 5.12 -11.71
N PRO A 117 7.19 5.54 -11.85
CA PRO A 117 6.83 6.84 -12.41
C PRO A 117 7.37 8.03 -11.60
N TRP A 118 7.87 7.81 -10.39
CA TRP A 118 8.49 8.81 -9.52
C TRP A 118 10.02 8.77 -9.51
N HIS A 119 10.63 7.92 -10.34
CA HIS A 119 12.07 7.79 -10.52
C HIS A 119 12.87 7.70 -9.21
N VAL A 120 13.03 6.49 -8.71
CA VAL A 120 13.84 6.12 -7.53
C VAL A 120 13.59 6.93 -6.24
N GLN A 121 12.36 7.39 -6.03
CA GLN A 121 11.96 8.07 -4.81
C GLN A 121 11.86 7.13 -3.60
N THR A 122 11.68 5.84 -3.84
CA THR A 122 11.51 4.81 -2.82
C THR A 122 12.63 3.78 -2.89
N PHE A 123 12.86 3.06 -1.79
CA PHE A 123 13.89 2.01 -1.74
C PHE A 123 13.62 0.89 -2.76
N ASP A 124 12.37 0.45 -2.87
CA ASP A 124 11.94 -0.48 -3.90
C ASP A 124 11.33 0.31 -5.07
N PRO A 125 11.62 -0.01 -6.34
CA PRO A 125 10.94 0.62 -7.46
C PRO A 125 9.47 0.21 -7.48
N TYR A 126 8.61 1.06 -8.01
CA TYR A 126 7.26 0.68 -8.37
C TYR A 126 7.28 -0.09 -9.67
N GLU A 127 6.94 -1.37 -9.62
CA GLU A 127 6.92 -2.23 -10.80
C GLU A 127 5.73 -1.92 -11.72
N ASP A 128 5.89 -2.25 -13.01
CA ASP A 128 4.84 -2.12 -14.01
C ASP A 128 3.57 -2.88 -13.58
N MET A 129 2.42 -2.24 -13.73
CA MET A 129 1.12 -2.90 -13.70
C MET A 129 0.56 -3.13 -15.11
N ILE A 130 1.09 -2.43 -16.09
CA ILE A 130 0.78 -2.61 -17.52
C ILE A 130 2.10 -2.85 -18.25
N ILE A 131 2.23 -3.97 -18.94
CA ILE A 131 3.39 -4.22 -19.79
C ILE A 131 3.15 -3.62 -21.16
N TRP A 132 3.91 -2.61 -21.48
CA TRP A 132 3.91 -1.97 -22.79
C TRP A 132 4.84 -2.72 -23.71
N THR A 133 4.40 -3.03 -24.92
CA THR A 133 5.23 -3.72 -25.90
C THR A 133 5.21 -2.95 -27.20
N LYS A 134 6.39 -2.57 -27.68
CA LYS A 134 6.58 -2.05 -29.03
C LYS A 134 6.75 -3.22 -29.98
N GLU A 135 5.78 -3.40 -30.86
CA GLU A 135 5.77 -4.49 -31.83
C GLU A 135 6.79 -4.28 -32.95
N LYS A 136 7.11 -5.35 -33.69
CA LYS A 136 8.10 -5.30 -34.79
C LYS A 136 7.70 -4.38 -35.95
N ASP A 137 6.42 -4.16 -36.11
CA ASP A 137 5.88 -3.24 -37.12
C ASP A 137 5.79 -1.79 -36.64
N GLY A 138 6.21 -1.53 -35.40
CA GLY A 138 6.22 -0.21 -34.76
C GLY A 138 4.91 0.13 -34.05
N SER A 139 3.90 -0.71 -34.10
CA SER A 139 2.68 -0.57 -33.31
C SER A 139 2.91 -0.88 -31.82
N TRP A 140 1.93 -0.59 -30.96
CA TRP A 140 1.99 -0.82 -29.55
C TRP A 140 0.90 -1.80 -29.09
N SER A 141 1.27 -2.70 -28.19
CA SER A 141 0.32 -3.54 -27.46
C SER A 141 0.53 -3.39 -25.95
N TYR A 142 -0.53 -3.67 -25.19
CA TYR A 142 -0.57 -3.43 -23.73
C TYR A 142 -1.16 -4.65 -23.04
N ASP A 143 -0.43 -5.21 -22.07
CA ASP A 143 -0.91 -6.28 -21.22
C ASP A 143 -1.35 -5.70 -19.87
N TYR A 144 -2.65 -5.74 -19.61
CA TYR A 144 -3.31 -5.24 -18.39
C TYR A 144 -3.48 -6.30 -17.31
N THR A 145 -2.94 -7.51 -17.49
CA THR A 145 -3.18 -8.64 -16.56
C THR A 145 -2.90 -8.28 -15.11
N VAL A 146 -1.79 -7.63 -14.83
CA VAL A 146 -1.42 -7.22 -13.47
C VAL A 146 -2.31 -6.07 -12.99
N PHE A 147 -2.56 -5.08 -13.83
CA PHE A 147 -3.41 -3.94 -13.52
C PHE A 147 -4.82 -4.41 -13.12
N ASP A 148 -5.44 -5.24 -13.93
CA ASP A 148 -6.79 -5.77 -13.68
C ASP A 148 -6.83 -6.63 -12.41
N LYS A 149 -5.82 -7.48 -12.21
CA LYS A 149 -5.72 -8.31 -11.00
C LYS A 149 -5.58 -7.45 -9.74
N TRP A 150 -4.73 -6.41 -9.77
CA TRP A 150 -4.53 -5.49 -8.67
C TRP A 150 -5.79 -4.68 -8.35
N VAL A 151 -6.40 -4.07 -9.36
CA VAL A 151 -7.63 -3.27 -9.18
C VAL A 151 -8.76 -4.14 -8.65
N SER A 152 -8.98 -5.33 -9.22
CA SER A 152 -10.01 -6.27 -8.74
C SER A 152 -9.76 -6.69 -7.29
N PHE A 153 -8.53 -7.03 -6.94
CA PHE A 153 -8.14 -7.35 -5.57
C PHE A 153 -8.46 -6.23 -4.58
N MET A 154 -8.12 -4.98 -4.90
CA MET A 154 -8.41 -3.83 -4.04
C MET A 154 -9.92 -3.54 -3.94
N MET A 155 -10.65 -3.72 -5.04
CA MET A 155 -12.12 -3.56 -5.06
C MET A 155 -12.82 -4.62 -4.20
N ASP A 156 -12.35 -5.86 -4.22
CA ASP A 156 -12.88 -6.96 -3.39
C ASP A 156 -12.67 -6.69 -1.90
N LEU A 157 -11.61 -5.97 -1.53
CA LEU A 157 -11.37 -5.51 -0.16
C LEU A 157 -12.24 -4.31 0.25
N GLY A 158 -12.97 -3.72 -0.70
CA GLY A 158 -13.88 -2.59 -0.46
C GLY A 158 -13.38 -1.22 -0.90
N ILE A 159 -12.17 -1.10 -1.46
CA ILE A 159 -11.60 0.15 -1.99
C ILE A 159 -11.97 0.28 -3.46
N LYS A 160 -13.01 1.08 -3.79
CA LYS A 160 -13.57 1.10 -5.16
C LYS A 160 -14.11 2.45 -5.61
N LYS A 161 -13.70 3.55 -4.96
CA LYS A 161 -14.24 4.86 -5.32
C LYS A 161 -13.46 5.54 -6.44
N MET A 162 -12.14 5.35 -6.47
CA MET A 162 -11.26 6.01 -7.43
C MET A 162 -10.04 5.12 -7.73
N ILE A 163 -9.53 5.23 -8.94
CA ILE A 163 -8.25 4.67 -9.36
C ILE A 163 -7.37 5.85 -9.79
N ASN A 164 -6.22 6.01 -9.15
CA ASN A 164 -5.20 6.96 -9.57
C ASN A 164 -4.16 6.25 -10.41
N CYS A 165 -4.07 6.66 -11.68
CA CYS A 165 -3.15 6.08 -12.67
C CYS A 165 -1.89 6.95 -12.79
N TYR A 166 -0.78 6.48 -12.27
CA TYR A 166 0.53 7.14 -12.33
C TYR A 166 1.39 6.48 -13.40
N SER A 167 2.00 7.22 -14.37
CA SER A 167 1.49 8.49 -14.83
C SER A 167 1.76 8.57 -16.34
N ILE A 168 0.97 9.38 -17.05
CA ILE A 168 1.19 9.65 -18.49
C ILE A 168 2.56 10.31 -18.72
N VAL A 169 3.00 11.14 -17.78
CA VAL A 169 4.32 11.78 -17.81
C VAL A 169 5.09 11.38 -16.55
N PRO A 170 5.86 10.29 -16.60
CA PRO A 170 6.73 9.91 -15.49
C PRO A 170 7.80 10.97 -15.22
N TRP A 171 8.31 11.00 -14.00
CA TRP A 171 9.44 11.87 -13.67
C TRP A 171 10.65 11.52 -14.55
N ASN A 172 11.43 12.51 -14.91
CA ASN A 172 12.49 12.43 -15.92
C ASN A 172 12.03 12.03 -17.32
N ASN A 173 10.70 11.90 -17.54
CA ASN A 173 10.09 11.49 -18.82
C ASN A 173 10.60 10.11 -19.29
N GLU A 174 10.99 9.25 -18.38
CA GLU A 174 11.40 7.88 -18.67
C GLU A 174 10.20 6.97 -18.88
N ILE A 175 10.19 6.26 -20.00
CA ILE A 175 9.18 5.26 -20.37
C ILE A 175 9.86 3.90 -20.48
N HIS A 176 9.34 2.92 -19.75
CA HIS A 176 9.80 1.53 -19.75
C HIS A 176 8.89 0.68 -20.64
N TYR A 177 9.46 -0.07 -21.58
CA TYR A 177 8.69 -0.96 -22.45
C TYR A 177 9.49 -2.16 -22.92
N LYS A 178 8.79 -3.21 -23.37
CA LYS A 178 9.38 -4.38 -23.99
C LYS A 178 9.47 -4.14 -25.49
N ASP A 179 10.65 -4.32 -26.07
CA ASP A 179 10.87 -4.31 -27.51
C ASP A 179 10.67 -5.73 -28.07
N ALA A 180 9.63 -5.96 -28.85
CA ALA A 180 9.34 -7.27 -29.44
C ALA A 180 10.37 -7.72 -30.48
N ALA A 181 11.17 -6.81 -31.06
CA ALA A 181 12.22 -7.16 -31.99
C ALA A 181 13.42 -7.79 -31.28
N THR A 182 13.74 -7.32 -30.10
CA THR A 182 14.88 -7.80 -29.28
C THR A 182 14.48 -8.73 -28.14
N GLY A 183 13.21 -8.71 -27.75
CA GLY A 183 12.68 -9.41 -26.57
C GLY A 183 13.11 -8.80 -25.23
N LYS A 184 13.78 -7.64 -25.23
CA LYS A 184 14.32 -7.00 -24.04
C LYS A 184 13.45 -5.82 -23.59
N PHE A 185 13.51 -5.51 -22.30
CA PHE A 185 13.02 -4.24 -21.77
C PHE A 185 14.00 -3.11 -22.08
N VAL A 186 13.44 -1.94 -22.37
CA VAL A 186 14.15 -0.72 -22.78
C VAL A 186 13.58 0.46 -22.01
N ASP A 187 14.45 1.36 -21.56
CA ASP A 187 14.08 2.65 -20.99
C ASP A 187 14.43 3.75 -22.00
N VAL A 188 13.46 4.64 -22.28
CA VAL A 188 13.66 5.79 -23.16
C VAL A 188 13.19 7.06 -22.50
N VAL A 189 13.84 8.17 -22.81
CA VAL A 189 13.41 9.50 -22.36
C VAL A 189 12.57 10.13 -23.46
N ALA A 190 11.27 10.23 -23.22
CA ALA A 190 10.29 10.80 -24.14
C ALA A 190 9.61 12.04 -23.53
N LYS A 191 10.09 13.24 -23.87
CA LYS A 191 9.54 14.49 -23.33
C LYS A 191 8.23 14.86 -24.03
N PRO A 192 7.21 15.34 -23.28
CA PRO A 192 6.01 15.91 -23.88
C PRO A 192 6.33 16.96 -24.96
N GLY A 193 5.63 16.88 -26.08
CA GLY A 193 5.84 17.76 -27.23
C GLY A 193 6.95 17.33 -28.20
N THR A 194 7.59 16.18 -27.97
CA THR A 194 8.51 15.56 -28.94
C THR A 194 7.79 14.51 -29.77
N ASP A 195 8.33 14.22 -30.97
CA ASP A 195 7.80 13.15 -31.86
C ASP A 195 7.87 11.79 -31.18
N GLU A 196 8.89 11.55 -30.36
CA GLU A 196 9.05 10.33 -29.59
C GLU A 196 7.88 10.13 -28.62
N PHE A 197 7.54 11.15 -27.85
CA PHE A 197 6.41 11.13 -26.92
C PHE A 197 5.09 10.87 -27.65
N THR A 198 4.86 11.57 -28.78
CA THR A 198 3.63 11.42 -29.60
C THR A 198 3.50 10.03 -30.20
N LYS A 199 4.62 9.33 -30.49
CA LYS A 199 4.58 7.96 -31.02
C LYS A 199 4.28 6.91 -29.96
N ILE A 200 4.59 7.20 -28.70
CA ILE A 200 4.38 6.28 -27.57
C ILE A 200 2.94 6.39 -27.05
N TRP A 201 2.40 7.61 -27.01
CA TRP A 201 1.05 7.91 -26.53
C TRP A 201 0.06 8.14 -27.65
#